data_7d542104c7569a6ccb65ee7cb0a02c67
#
_entry.id   7d542104c7569a6ccb65ee7cb0a02c67
#
_cell.length_a   1.000
_cell.length_b   1.000
_cell.length_c   1.000
_cell.angle_alpha   90.00
_cell.angle_beta   90.00
_cell.angle_gamma   90.00
#
_symmetry.space_group_name_H-M   'P 1'
#
loop_
_entity.id
_entity.type
_entity.pdbx_description
1 polymer ?
#
loop_
_entity_poly.entity_id
_entity_poly.type
_entity_poly.pdbx_seq_one_letter_code
_entity_poly.pdbx_strand_id
1 'polypeptide(L)'
;MFKFKLSYVAFATALTSSFVYADPTIYTHQTGTQIIDIEAPNAAGVSHNMYREFNVGSKGMILNNNGSNYTHNTLGNIAKNNNLTNGSASVILNEVISNKSSSLQGFIEVGGQKADVVIANPNGITCSGCSFINTNKAVLTTGKVNFSDTGAISSYDVTGGNITIGKDGMDAANNYAVILADAININGTITAANAIIGGGNFTFDNSTGKLTSHQKSASLKHLLMPEYSVDISMLGGVKANSITMIGNNLGFGVRNKGAIIANSTLAMSSNGSLINEGQIVGKGFVTQMVSAGELNNSGTISTKNIAMLNTLSNLVNTGEISNPGSMAVSASGNMENKGTIHAAQSLAVNTGGNLTTAYGSWLGSDNQASVNVLGNVDHGGSLRAQNTSVSFGGDTLKVTGDIYGYTTAQVQAAKNGSLTSGEITNAGIISGNDIALATNGSLITDYGSMLEVGKSLTAHSHWLSNGGSIRGNSADMNFDNYVTTNTGNIIGGTLNILTQKDLLNTGLLESKGDLTINTENQGKITNQGTMKAAQTRTLDATQVVNGGYKCG
;
A
#
# COMPACT_ATOMS: atom_id res chain seq x y z
N MET A 1 -19.59 -51.05 65.83
CA MET A 1 -19.87 -49.64 66.26
C MET A 1 -19.45 -48.72 65.10
N PHE A 2 -20.38 -48.48 64.16
CA PHE A 2 -20.11 -47.63 62.99
C PHE A 2 -20.59 -46.21 63.27
N LYS A 3 -19.69 -45.22 63.22
CA LYS A 3 -20.03 -43.78 63.36
C LYS A 3 -20.30 -43.23 61.92
N PHE A 4 -21.56 -42.84 61.68
CA PHE A 4 -21.97 -42.04 60.54
C PHE A 4 -21.57 -40.56 60.81
N LYS A 5 -20.76 -39.98 59.92
CA LYS A 5 -20.57 -38.53 59.88
C LYS A 5 -21.65 -37.93 58.98
N LEU A 6 -22.49 -37.11 59.51
CA LEU A 6 -23.46 -36.29 58.82
C LEU A 6 -22.69 -35.12 58.19
N SER A 7 -22.61 -35.10 56.85
CA SER A 7 -22.12 -33.92 56.09
C SER A 7 -23.28 -32.99 55.80
N TYR A 8 -23.23 -31.78 56.37
CA TYR A 8 -24.14 -30.70 56.01
C TYR A 8 -23.79 -30.20 54.63
N VAL A 9 -24.68 -30.44 53.66
CA VAL A 9 -24.64 -29.80 52.34
C VAL A 9 -25.38 -28.46 52.49
N ALA A 10 -24.65 -27.37 52.55
CA ALA A 10 -25.23 -26.04 52.46
C ALA A 10 -25.65 -25.79 51.03
N PHE A 11 -26.94 -25.76 50.76
CA PHE A 11 -27.51 -25.27 49.51
C PHE A 11 -27.37 -23.74 49.51
N ALA A 12 -26.34 -23.23 48.82
CA ALA A 12 -26.28 -21.83 48.44
C ALA A 12 -27.28 -21.60 47.30
N THR A 13 -28.46 -21.12 47.58
CA THR A 13 -29.37 -20.56 46.58
C THR A 13 -28.74 -19.28 46.07
N ALA A 14 -28.08 -19.36 44.91
CA ALA A 14 -27.73 -18.20 44.12
C ALA A 14 -29.04 -17.53 43.67
N LEU A 15 -29.42 -16.46 44.33
CA LEU A 15 -30.40 -15.51 43.83
C LEU A 15 -29.79 -14.89 42.55
N THR A 16 -30.06 -15.48 41.39
CA THR A 16 -29.91 -14.79 40.13
C THR A 16 -30.96 -13.69 40.12
N SER A 17 -30.57 -12.49 40.52
CA SER A 17 -31.33 -11.29 40.21
C SER A 17 -31.34 -11.20 38.69
N SER A 18 -32.44 -11.63 38.06
CA SER A 18 -32.73 -11.26 36.69
C SER A 18 -32.90 -9.75 36.68
N PHE A 19 -31.85 -9.03 36.28
CA PHE A 19 -31.99 -7.62 35.96
C PHE A 19 -33.00 -7.57 34.79
N VAL A 20 -34.21 -7.10 35.09
CA VAL A 20 -35.19 -6.72 34.07
C VAL A 20 -34.66 -5.43 33.48
N TYR A 21 -33.91 -5.54 32.39
CA TYR A 21 -33.50 -4.39 31.60
C TYR A 21 -34.77 -3.88 30.92
N ALA A 22 -35.20 -2.70 31.29
CA ALA A 22 -36.24 -1.98 30.55
C ALA A 22 -35.54 -1.19 29.40
N ASP A 23 -36.14 -1.21 28.21
CA ASP A 23 -35.69 -0.30 27.13
C ASP A 23 -35.84 1.14 27.66
N PRO A 24 -34.91 2.07 27.27
CA PRO A 24 -35.04 3.48 27.60
C PRO A 24 -36.40 4.05 27.16
N THR A 25 -36.88 5.09 27.83
CA THR A 25 -38.15 5.71 27.48
C THR A 25 -38.07 6.37 26.11
N ILE A 26 -38.88 5.91 25.18
CA ILE A 26 -38.97 6.41 23.82
C ILE A 26 -40.35 7.01 23.61
N TYR A 27 -40.40 8.23 23.10
CA TYR A 27 -41.63 8.85 22.61
C TYR A 27 -41.47 9.41 21.19
N THR A 28 -42.56 9.46 20.43
CA THR A 28 -42.54 9.94 19.05
C THR A 28 -43.14 11.33 18.99
N HIS A 29 -42.38 12.27 18.51
CA HIS A 29 -42.86 13.61 18.22
C HIS A 29 -43.87 13.60 17.04
N GLN A 30 -44.72 14.62 16.98
CA GLN A 30 -45.77 14.73 15.91
C GLN A 30 -45.18 14.72 14.46
N THR A 31 -43.91 15.06 14.29
CA THR A 31 -43.17 14.98 13.02
C THR A 31 -42.74 13.54 12.65
N GLY A 32 -42.92 12.59 13.55
CA GLY A 32 -42.45 11.21 13.43
C GLY A 32 -41.01 10.98 13.92
N THR A 33 -40.30 12.03 14.43
CA THR A 33 -38.97 11.91 15.02
C THR A 33 -39.08 11.23 16.38
N GLN A 34 -38.26 10.23 16.62
CA GLN A 34 -38.16 9.57 17.94
C GLN A 34 -37.30 10.40 18.89
N ILE A 35 -37.73 10.51 20.12
CA ILE A 35 -36.96 11.16 21.18
C ILE A 35 -36.76 10.13 22.30
N ILE A 36 -35.52 9.94 22.70
CA ILE A 36 -35.09 8.98 23.71
C ILE A 36 -34.57 9.75 24.92
N ASP A 37 -35.21 9.60 26.07
CA ASP A 37 -34.62 10.03 27.33
C ASP A 37 -33.55 9.01 27.74
N ILE A 38 -32.28 9.35 27.51
CA ILE A 38 -31.15 8.49 27.83
C ILE A 38 -31.03 8.25 29.33
N GLU A 39 -30.43 7.13 29.72
CA GLU A 39 -30.17 6.77 31.11
C GLU A 39 -29.18 7.73 31.78
N ALA A 40 -29.24 7.81 33.11
CA ALA A 40 -28.29 8.61 33.89
C ALA A 40 -26.84 8.19 33.60
N PRO A 41 -25.92 9.14 33.35
CA PRO A 41 -24.51 8.81 33.15
C PRO A 41 -23.89 8.30 34.48
N ASN A 42 -22.97 7.35 34.35
CA ASN A 42 -22.12 6.91 35.44
C ASN A 42 -21.06 7.98 35.82
N ALA A 43 -20.20 7.69 36.78
CA ALA A 43 -19.16 8.62 37.25
C ALA A 43 -18.13 8.98 36.16
N ALA A 44 -17.97 8.15 35.11
CA ALA A 44 -17.12 8.41 33.94
C ALA A 44 -17.86 9.19 32.83
N GLY A 45 -19.10 9.58 33.04
CA GLY A 45 -19.92 10.32 32.09
C GLY A 45 -20.53 9.45 30.98
N VAL A 46 -20.59 8.12 31.16
CA VAL A 46 -21.18 7.19 30.18
C VAL A 46 -22.63 6.92 30.53
N SER A 47 -23.56 7.33 29.65
CA SER A 47 -24.95 6.88 29.67
C SER A 47 -25.06 5.57 28.93
N HIS A 48 -25.33 4.46 29.62
CA HIS A 48 -25.44 3.13 29.03
C HIS A 48 -26.89 2.75 28.83
N ASN A 49 -27.34 2.77 27.59
CA ASN A 49 -28.70 2.49 27.17
C ASN A 49 -28.74 1.12 26.49
N MET A 50 -29.52 0.20 27.05
CA MET A 50 -29.66 -1.16 26.53
C MET A 50 -31.00 -1.33 25.81
N TYR A 51 -30.98 -1.92 24.63
CA TYR A 51 -32.15 -2.07 23.78
C TYR A 51 -32.34 -3.51 23.34
N ARG A 52 -33.59 -3.92 23.16
CA ARG A 52 -33.93 -5.11 22.40
C ARG A 52 -33.77 -4.87 20.91
N GLU A 53 -34.13 -3.67 20.42
CA GLU A 53 -33.96 -3.22 19.07
C GLU A 53 -33.59 -1.74 19.05
N PHE A 54 -32.55 -1.39 18.31
CA PHE A 54 -32.18 0.00 18.09
C PHE A 54 -32.22 0.29 16.58
N ASN A 55 -33.27 0.97 16.17
CA ASN A 55 -33.50 1.34 14.77
C ASN A 55 -33.79 2.83 14.67
N VAL A 56 -33.28 3.49 13.63
CA VAL A 56 -33.53 4.90 13.33
C VAL A 56 -34.21 5.01 11.97
N GLY A 57 -35.47 5.42 11.99
CA GLY A 57 -36.21 5.64 10.76
C GLY A 57 -35.79 6.93 10.03
N SER A 58 -36.32 7.14 8.82
CA SER A 58 -35.98 8.31 7.99
C SER A 58 -36.34 9.67 8.60
N LYS A 59 -37.18 9.69 9.65
CA LYS A 59 -37.53 10.91 10.40
C LYS A 59 -36.52 11.27 11.48
N GLY A 60 -35.49 10.42 11.68
CA GLY A 60 -34.43 10.62 12.63
C GLY A 60 -34.79 10.36 14.09
N MET A 61 -33.81 10.58 14.95
CA MET A 61 -33.87 10.31 16.36
C MET A 61 -33.10 11.38 17.15
N ILE A 62 -33.63 11.76 18.32
CA ILE A 62 -32.93 12.61 19.28
C ILE A 62 -32.60 11.79 20.50
N LEU A 63 -31.35 11.75 20.89
CA LEU A 63 -30.87 11.26 22.19
C LEU A 63 -30.89 12.43 23.16
N ASN A 64 -31.90 12.51 24.03
CA ASN A 64 -32.14 13.65 24.90
C ASN A 64 -31.12 13.71 26.04
N ASN A 65 -30.06 14.46 25.84
CA ASN A 65 -28.95 14.69 26.80
C ASN A 65 -29.06 16.07 27.44
N ASN A 66 -30.28 16.49 27.77
CA ASN A 66 -30.51 17.79 28.38
C ASN A 66 -31.34 17.68 29.70
N GLY A 67 -30.78 18.16 30.78
CA GLY A 67 -31.42 18.24 32.09
C GLY A 67 -32.39 19.44 32.26
N SER A 68 -32.61 20.23 31.21
CA SER A 68 -33.52 21.38 31.16
C SER A 68 -34.42 21.28 29.93
N ASN A 69 -35.60 21.88 29.98
CA ASN A 69 -36.40 22.06 28.79
C ASN A 69 -35.65 22.96 27.80
N TYR A 70 -35.70 22.62 26.50
CA TYR A 70 -35.05 23.43 25.47
C TYR A 70 -35.91 23.49 24.20
N THR A 71 -35.68 24.50 23.38
CA THR A 71 -36.36 24.67 22.13
C THR A 71 -35.48 24.15 20.99
N HIS A 72 -35.92 23.07 20.37
CA HIS A 72 -35.29 22.53 19.17
C HIS A 72 -35.75 23.30 17.93
N ASN A 73 -34.84 23.59 17.00
CA ASN A 73 -35.08 24.47 15.85
C ASN A 73 -36.25 24.02 14.98
N THR A 74 -36.47 22.72 14.83
CA THR A 74 -37.53 22.15 13.94
C THR A 74 -38.63 21.46 14.69
N LEU A 75 -38.39 20.98 15.93
CA LEU A 75 -39.39 20.21 16.70
C LEU A 75 -40.10 21.07 17.78
N GLY A 76 -39.62 22.30 18.03
CA GLY A 76 -40.13 23.13 19.12
C GLY A 76 -39.65 22.65 20.49
N ASN A 77 -40.49 22.76 21.50
CA ASN A 77 -40.09 22.46 22.88
C ASN A 77 -39.92 20.95 23.11
N ILE A 78 -38.74 20.59 23.56
CA ILE A 78 -38.42 19.26 24.08
C ILE A 78 -38.28 19.33 25.60
N ALA A 79 -38.98 18.46 26.29
CA ALA A 79 -38.92 18.39 27.75
C ALA A 79 -37.53 17.92 28.23
N LYS A 80 -37.14 18.36 29.41
CA LYS A 80 -35.93 17.86 30.07
C LYS A 80 -35.98 16.34 30.24
N ASN A 81 -34.84 15.71 30.13
CA ASN A 81 -34.69 14.32 30.53
C ASN A 81 -34.55 14.21 32.06
N ASN A 82 -35.52 13.60 32.70
CA ASN A 82 -35.55 13.45 34.15
C ASN A 82 -34.56 12.41 34.72
N ASN A 83 -34.00 11.56 33.85
CA ASN A 83 -32.97 10.58 34.24
C ASN A 83 -31.62 11.26 34.54
N LEU A 84 -31.37 12.45 34.02
CA LEU A 84 -30.07 13.14 34.11
C LEU A 84 -29.88 13.81 35.51
N THR A 85 -29.99 13.05 36.55
CA THR A 85 -29.84 13.53 37.94
C THR A 85 -28.39 13.90 38.28
N ASN A 86 -27.43 13.30 37.59
CA ASN A 86 -25.99 13.50 37.77
C ASN A 86 -25.34 14.38 36.66
N GLY A 87 -26.17 15.11 35.89
CA GLY A 87 -25.72 15.92 34.77
C GLY A 87 -25.81 15.21 33.41
N SER A 88 -25.40 15.90 32.36
CA SER A 88 -25.43 15.37 30.99
C SER A 88 -24.31 14.38 30.73
N ALA A 89 -24.54 13.41 29.88
CA ALA A 89 -23.53 12.43 29.43
C ALA A 89 -22.49 13.04 28.52
N SER A 90 -21.25 12.58 28.61
CA SER A 90 -20.17 12.83 27.64
C SER A 90 -20.08 11.74 26.57
N VAL A 91 -20.58 10.53 26.91
CA VAL A 91 -20.69 9.40 25.99
C VAL A 91 -22.06 8.77 26.14
N ILE A 92 -22.74 8.53 25.02
CA ILE A 92 -24.04 7.84 24.98
C ILE A 92 -23.82 6.51 24.26
N LEU A 93 -23.81 5.44 25.05
CA LEU A 93 -23.71 4.08 24.54
C LEU A 93 -25.13 3.52 24.33
N ASN A 94 -25.42 3.14 23.09
CA ASN A 94 -26.63 2.44 22.68
C ASN A 94 -26.26 1.00 22.33
N GLU A 95 -26.53 0.05 23.24
CA GLU A 95 -26.15 -1.35 23.09
C GLU A 95 -27.37 -2.22 22.84
N VAL A 96 -27.33 -3.04 21.77
CA VAL A 96 -28.40 -4.02 21.50
C VAL A 96 -28.05 -5.34 22.14
N ILE A 97 -28.93 -5.80 23.04
CA ILE A 97 -28.76 -7.02 23.85
C ILE A 97 -29.56 -8.22 23.33
N SER A 98 -30.32 -8.06 22.25
CA SER A 98 -31.08 -9.15 21.60
C SER A 98 -30.32 -9.71 20.40
N ASN A 99 -30.97 -10.53 19.58
CA ASN A 99 -30.47 -11.09 18.34
C ASN A 99 -30.92 -10.31 17.09
N LYS A 100 -31.34 -9.05 17.23
CA LYS A 100 -31.82 -8.21 16.12
C LYS A 100 -30.73 -7.29 15.63
N SER A 101 -30.58 -7.16 14.31
CA SER A 101 -29.71 -6.16 13.70
C SER A 101 -30.31 -4.75 13.79
N SER A 102 -29.47 -3.73 13.63
CA SER A 102 -29.89 -2.32 13.61
C SER A 102 -29.95 -1.77 12.19
N SER A 103 -31.00 -0.94 11.95
CA SER A 103 -31.16 -0.18 10.70
C SER A 103 -31.20 1.33 11.02
N LEU A 104 -30.27 2.08 10.42
CA LEU A 104 -30.08 3.51 10.64
C LEU A 104 -30.32 4.23 9.30
N GLN A 105 -31.48 4.93 9.18
CA GLN A 105 -31.91 5.55 7.92
C GLN A 105 -32.08 7.07 8.00
N GLY A 106 -31.85 7.67 9.18
CA GLY A 106 -32.05 9.10 9.40
C GLY A 106 -31.00 9.67 10.35
N PHE A 107 -31.18 10.95 10.69
CA PHE A 107 -30.26 11.60 11.60
C PHE A 107 -30.38 11.04 13.04
N ILE A 108 -29.24 11.07 13.74
CA ILE A 108 -29.11 10.80 15.17
C ILE A 108 -28.52 12.07 15.78
N GLU A 109 -29.32 12.77 16.56
CA GLU A 109 -28.94 14.04 17.17
C GLU A 109 -28.81 13.89 18.69
N VAL A 110 -27.73 14.43 19.26
CA VAL A 110 -27.63 14.59 20.69
C VAL A 110 -28.32 15.89 21.09
N GLY A 111 -29.46 15.76 21.77
CA GLY A 111 -30.22 16.92 22.28
C GLY A 111 -29.53 17.50 23.50
N GLY A 112 -29.25 18.81 23.49
CA GLY A 112 -28.58 19.51 24.58
C GLY A 112 -27.06 19.46 24.56
N GLN A 113 -26.41 18.95 25.59
CA GLN A 113 -24.97 18.89 25.68
C GLN A 113 -24.39 17.87 24.68
N LYS A 114 -23.39 18.30 23.91
CA LYS A 114 -22.69 17.48 22.94
C LYS A 114 -22.03 16.25 23.57
N ALA A 115 -22.14 15.08 22.96
CA ALA A 115 -21.57 13.84 23.44
C ALA A 115 -21.09 12.94 22.31
N ASP A 116 -20.22 11.98 22.63
CA ASP A 116 -19.90 10.86 21.73
C ASP A 116 -21.12 9.91 21.66
N VAL A 117 -21.40 9.37 20.48
CA VAL A 117 -22.47 8.40 20.26
C VAL A 117 -21.84 7.07 19.87
N VAL A 118 -22.12 6.03 20.64
CA VAL A 118 -21.71 4.66 20.35
C VAL A 118 -22.95 3.82 20.09
N ILE A 119 -22.99 3.13 18.95
CA ILE A 119 -24.01 2.14 18.62
C ILE A 119 -23.31 0.79 18.52
N ALA A 120 -23.56 -0.08 19.48
CA ALA A 120 -22.96 -1.40 19.59
C ALA A 120 -24.03 -2.48 19.35
N ASN A 121 -23.86 -3.25 18.26
CA ASN A 121 -24.76 -4.34 17.95
C ASN A 121 -24.03 -5.54 17.35
N PRO A 122 -23.80 -6.62 18.11
CA PRO A 122 -23.08 -7.81 17.61
C PRO A 122 -23.78 -8.52 16.44
N ASN A 123 -25.08 -8.25 16.24
CA ASN A 123 -25.86 -8.87 15.16
C ASN A 123 -25.79 -8.10 13.82
N GLY A 124 -25.07 -6.97 13.81
CA GLY A 124 -24.85 -6.16 12.63
C GLY A 124 -25.61 -4.84 12.63
N ILE A 125 -25.08 -3.92 11.82
CA ILE A 125 -25.61 -2.56 11.66
C ILE A 125 -25.68 -2.24 10.17
N THR A 126 -26.82 -1.73 9.71
CA THR A 126 -26.95 -1.14 8.39
C THR A 126 -27.19 0.35 8.54
N CYS A 127 -26.30 1.18 7.97
CA CYS A 127 -26.51 2.63 7.85
C CYS A 127 -26.73 2.98 6.37
N SER A 128 -27.88 3.53 6.04
CA SER A 128 -28.18 4.04 4.70
C SER A 128 -28.89 5.38 4.82
N GLY A 129 -28.13 6.47 4.67
CA GLY A 129 -28.59 7.84 4.92
C GLY A 129 -28.53 8.24 6.40
N CYS A 130 -27.80 7.51 7.24
CA CYS A 130 -27.60 7.91 8.62
C CYS A 130 -26.66 9.10 8.73
N SER A 131 -26.95 10.02 9.67
CA SER A 131 -26.10 11.16 9.96
C SER A 131 -26.04 11.45 11.45
N PHE A 132 -25.01 12.19 11.89
CA PHE A 132 -24.77 12.47 13.30
C PHE A 132 -24.68 13.98 13.54
N ILE A 133 -25.56 14.49 14.42
CA ILE A 133 -25.68 15.91 14.75
C ILE A 133 -25.34 16.12 16.22
N ASN A 134 -24.64 17.21 16.51
CA ASN A 134 -24.18 17.56 17.87
C ASN A 134 -23.39 16.43 18.55
N THR A 135 -22.56 15.72 17.77
CA THR A 135 -21.74 14.59 18.18
C THR A 135 -20.26 14.92 17.95
N ASN A 136 -19.33 14.50 18.82
CA ASN A 136 -17.90 14.60 18.54
C ASN A 136 -17.41 13.39 17.76
N LYS A 137 -17.72 12.19 18.29
CA LYS A 137 -17.32 10.90 17.73
C LYS A 137 -18.54 10.00 17.60
N ALA A 138 -18.74 9.48 16.38
CA ALA A 138 -19.75 8.47 16.07
C ALA A 138 -19.06 7.11 15.93
N VAL A 139 -19.42 6.15 16.77
CA VAL A 139 -18.89 4.78 16.74
C VAL A 139 -19.99 3.82 16.35
N LEU A 140 -19.79 3.09 15.26
CA LEU A 140 -20.61 1.93 14.89
C LEU A 140 -19.76 0.68 15.11
N THR A 141 -20.21 -0.26 15.94
CA THR A 141 -19.43 -1.46 16.21
C THR A 141 -20.28 -2.70 16.37
N THR A 142 -19.77 -3.83 15.89
CA THR A 142 -20.28 -5.17 16.24
C THR A 142 -19.53 -5.79 17.42
N GLY A 143 -18.51 -5.08 17.93
CA GLY A 143 -17.71 -5.54 19.05
C GLY A 143 -18.41 -5.41 20.38
N LYS A 144 -18.08 -6.32 21.29
CA LYS A 144 -18.44 -6.22 22.71
C LYS A 144 -17.75 -4.99 23.31
N VAL A 145 -18.52 -4.18 24.03
CA VAL A 145 -18.01 -3.00 24.73
C VAL A 145 -17.40 -3.43 26.06
N ASN A 146 -16.16 -3.04 26.30
CA ASN A 146 -15.48 -3.28 27.58
C ASN A 146 -15.30 -1.95 28.32
N PHE A 147 -15.44 -2.02 29.66
CA PHE A 147 -15.31 -0.87 30.53
C PHE A 147 -14.05 -0.97 31.38
N SER A 148 -13.50 0.17 31.75
CA SER A 148 -12.46 0.28 32.77
C SER A 148 -13.07 0.19 34.17
N ASP A 149 -12.23 0.09 35.19
CA ASP A 149 -12.66 0.10 36.61
C ASP A 149 -13.39 1.40 37.00
N THR A 150 -13.17 2.48 36.26
CA THR A 150 -13.87 3.76 36.45
C THR A 150 -15.22 3.83 35.76
N GLY A 151 -15.55 2.83 34.91
CA GLY A 151 -16.78 2.79 34.13
C GLY A 151 -16.71 3.52 32.79
N ALA A 152 -15.53 3.98 32.37
CA ALA A 152 -15.33 4.51 31.03
C ALA A 152 -15.20 3.37 30.01
N ILE A 153 -15.58 3.60 28.73
CA ILE A 153 -15.37 2.62 27.66
C ILE A 153 -13.88 2.51 27.37
N SER A 154 -13.30 1.35 27.63
CA SER A 154 -11.87 1.08 27.44
C SER A 154 -11.55 0.51 26.06
N SER A 155 -12.37 -0.44 25.57
CA SER A 155 -12.11 -1.10 24.29
C SER A 155 -13.37 -1.70 23.67
N TYR A 156 -13.24 -2.10 22.41
CA TYR A 156 -14.24 -2.87 21.67
C TYR A 156 -13.62 -4.18 21.19
N ASP A 157 -14.19 -5.32 21.57
CA ASP A 157 -13.78 -6.65 21.15
C ASP A 157 -14.62 -7.15 19.99
N VAL A 158 -14.08 -7.06 18.78
CA VAL A 158 -14.74 -7.52 17.55
C VAL A 158 -14.39 -8.98 17.31
N THR A 159 -15.40 -9.84 17.28
CA THR A 159 -15.27 -11.29 17.04
C THR A 159 -16.22 -11.80 15.95
N GLY A 160 -17.05 -10.94 15.39
CA GLY A 160 -18.01 -11.26 14.35
C GLY A 160 -18.91 -10.08 14.01
N GLY A 161 -19.94 -10.34 13.19
CA GLY A 161 -20.92 -9.35 12.77
C GLY A 161 -20.46 -8.46 11.60
N ASN A 162 -21.45 -7.92 10.90
CA ASN A 162 -21.21 -7.10 9.69
C ASN A 162 -21.75 -5.69 9.88
N ILE A 163 -21.02 -4.70 9.32
CA ILE A 163 -21.55 -3.34 9.14
C ILE A 163 -21.66 -3.07 7.65
N THR A 164 -22.84 -2.62 7.23
CA THR A 164 -23.11 -2.23 5.85
C THR A 164 -23.43 -0.74 5.79
N ILE A 165 -22.64 0.02 5.05
CA ILE A 165 -23.00 1.37 4.64
C ILE A 165 -23.76 1.24 3.32
N GLY A 166 -25.06 1.48 3.36
CA GLY A 166 -25.95 1.35 2.20
C GLY A 166 -25.75 2.47 1.17
N LYS A 167 -26.50 2.41 0.07
CA LYS A 167 -26.33 3.32 -1.07
C LYS A 167 -26.45 4.82 -0.74
N ASP A 168 -27.21 5.17 0.28
CA ASP A 168 -27.44 6.56 0.70
C ASP A 168 -26.32 7.10 1.61
N GLY A 169 -25.32 6.25 1.93
CA GLY A 169 -24.11 6.62 2.64
C GLY A 169 -24.29 6.90 4.14
N MET A 170 -23.25 7.51 4.71
CA MET A 170 -23.17 7.97 6.09
C MET A 170 -22.60 9.39 6.12
N ASP A 171 -23.30 10.33 6.75
CA ASP A 171 -22.82 11.68 6.95
C ASP A 171 -22.36 11.90 8.40
N ALA A 172 -21.04 11.99 8.57
CA ALA A 172 -20.34 12.38 9.77
C ALA A 172 -19.32 13.49 9.46
N ALA A 173 -19.63 14.40 8.52
CA ALA A 173 -18.71 15.40 7.98
C ALA A 173 -18.07 16.28 9.09
N ASN A 174 -18.78 16.52 10.17
CA ASN A 174 -18.31 17.30 11.32
C ASN A 174 -17.83 16.44 12.50
N ASN A 175 -17.76 15.13 12.34
CA ASN A 175 -17.55 14.17 13.40
C ASN A 175 -16.35 13.27 13.08
N TYR A 176 -15.83 12.65 14.13
CA TYR A 176 -14.91 11.53 14.00
C TYR A 176 -15.72 10.24 13.85
N ALA A 177 -15.63 9.57 12.71
CA ALA A 177 -16.31 8.31 12.46
C ALA A 177 -15.39 7.12 12.79
N VAL A 178 -15.89 6.17 13.59
CA VAL A 178 -15.21 4.91 13.92
C VAL A 178 -16.15 3.76 13.58
N ILE A 179 -15.73 2.88 12.66
CA ILE A 179 -16.52 1.75 12.17
C ILE A 179 -15.72 0.47 12.40
N LEU A 180 -16.23 -0.42 13.27
CA LEU A 180 -15.51 -1.60 13.74
C LEU A 180 -16.40 -2.84 13.62
N ALA A 181 -16.07 -3.77 12.73
CA ALA A 181 -16.80 -5.04 12.55
C ALA A 181 -15.89 -6.13 11.98
N ASP A 182 -16.34 -7.39 12.01
CA ASP A 182 -15.60 -8.48 11.35
C ASP A 182 -15.59 -8.28 9.82
N ALA A 183 -16.71 -7.87 9.23
CA ALA A 183 -16.79 -7.48 7.83
C ALA A 183 -17.49 -6.12 7.67
N ILE A 184 -16.96 -5.28 6.80
CA ILE A 184 -17.50 -3.94 6.52
C ILE A 184 -17.72 -3.80 5.01
N ASN A 185 -18.99 -3.60 4.63
CA ASN A 185 -19.39 -3.39 3.24
C ASN A 185 -19.78 -1.93 3.03
N ILE A 186 -19.09 -1.22 2.13
CA ILE A 186 -19.31 0.21 1.87
C ILE A 186 -19.87 0.38 0.47
N ASN A 187 -21.20 0.50 0.38
CA ASN A 187 -21.92 0.63 -0.90
C ASN A 187 -22.34 2.08 -1.22
N GLY A 188 -22.22 2.98 -0.26
CA GLY A 188 -22.39 4.42 -0.40
C GLY A 188 -21.20 5.17 0.19
N THR A 189 -21.23 6.50 0.12
CA THR A 189 -20.10 7.32 0.60
C THR A 189 -20.20 7.56 2.11
N ILE A 190 -19.11 7.30 2.82
CA ILE A 190 -18.87 7.80 4.18
C ILE A 190 -18.18 9.15 4.05
N THR A 191 -18.80 10.20 4.59
CA THR A 191 -18.17 11.51 4.73
C THR A 191 -17.91 11.76 6.21
N ALA A 192 -16.66 12.05 6.60
CA ALA A 192 -16.29 12.30 7.99
C ALA A 192 -15.22 13.39 8.11
N ALA A 193 -15.13 14.04 9.29
CA ALA A 193 -13.96 14.88 9.57
C ALA A 193 -12.69 14.02 9.61
N ASN A 194 -12.72 12.91 10.36
CA ASN A 194 -11.71 11.86 10.35
C ASN A 194 -12.39 10.50 10.43
N ALA A 195 -11.79 9.47 9.85
CA ALA A 195 -12.35 8.13 9.82
C ALA A 195 -11.35 7.06 10.27
N ILE A 196 -11.79 6.17 11.16
CA ILE A 196 -11.15 4.88 11.42
C ILE A 196 -12.11 3.78 10.97
N ILE A 197 -11.63 2.89 10.12
CA ILE A 197 -12.40 1.75 9.62
C ILE A 197 -11.58 0.49 9.89
N GLY A 198 -12.05 -0.35 10.82
CA GLY A 198 -11.39 -1.57 11.23
C GLY A 198 -12.25 -2.79 10.96
N GLY A 199 -11.82 -3.64 10.03
CA GLY A 199 -12.48 -4.91 9.69
C GLY A 199 -11.67 -6.12 10.16
N GLY A 200 -12.34 -7.18 10.61
CA GLY A 200 -11.74 -8.43 11.06
C GLY A 200 -11.91 -8.67 12.57
N ASN A 201 -11.16 -9.63 13.09
CA ASN A 201 -11.20 -10.00 14.52
C ASN A 201 -10.06 -9.32 15.29
N PHE A 202 -10.43 -8.45 16.23
CA PHE A 202 -9.45 -7.64 16.98
C PHE A 202 -10.06 -7.02 18.25
N THR A 203 -9.19 -6.57 19.15
CA THR A 203 -9.53 -5.57 20.17
C THR A 203 -9.10 -4.19 19.70
N PHE A 204 -10.02 -3.23 19.73
CA PHE A 204 -9.74 -1.82 19.47
C PHE A 204 -9.67 -1.07 20.81
N ASP A 205 -8.53 -0.51 21.14
CA ASP A 205 -8.34 0.34 22.32
C ASP A 205 -8.91 1.74 22.06
N ASN A 206 -9.91 2.13 22.84
CA ASN A 206 -10.65 3.38 22.63
C ASN A 206 -9.83 4.64 22.95
N SER A 207 -8.80 4.52 23.79
CA SER A 207 -7.96 5.64 24.22
C SER A 207 -6.85 5.94 23.22
N THR A 208 -6.21 4.90 22.66
CA THR A 208 -5.08 5.00 21.75
C THR A 208 -5.46 4.89 20.28
N GLY A 209 -6.64 4.37 19.98
CA GLY A 209 -7.06 4.02 18.62
C GLY A 209 -6.31 2.81 18.06
N LYS A 210 -5.56 2.07 18.88
CA LYS A 210 -4.77 0.92 18.46
C LYS A 210 -5.64 -0.31 18.29
N LEU A 211 -5.41 -1.01 17.21
CA LEU A 211 -6.02 -2.30 16.92
C LEU A 211 -5.02 -3.43 17.25
N THR A 212 -5.46 -4.40 18.07
CA THR A 212 -4.70 -5.60 18.40
C THR A 212 -5.41 -6.83 17.84
N SER A 213 -4.77 -7.50 16.90
CA SER A 213 -5.34 -8.68 16.21
C SER A 213 -5.49 -9.87 17.16
N HIS A 214 -6.61 -10.58 17.07
CA HIS A 214 -6.83 -11.89 17.69
C HIS A 214 -6.57 -13.05 16.74
N GLN A 215 -6.42 -12.79 15.45
CA GLN A 215 -6.22 -13.84 14.46
C GLN A 215 -4.77 -14.33 14.47
N LYS A 216 -4.59 -15.61 14.84
CA LYS A 216 -3.30 -16.32 14.75
C LYS A 216 -3.22 -17.20 13.49
N SER A 217 -4.35 -17.51 12.84
CA SER A 217 -4.44 -18.30 11.60
C SER A 217 -5.76 -17.99 10.88
N ALA A 218 -5.81 -18.24 9.57
CA ALA A 218 -7.06 -18.13 8.81
C ALA A 218 -8.09 -19.12 9.38
N SER A 219 -9.30 -18.64 9.71
CA SER A 219 -10.37 -19.52 10.15
C SER A 219 -10.92 -20.31 8.98
N LEU A 220 -11.42 -21.55 9.22
CA LEU A 220 -12.09 -22.37 8.21
C LEU A 220 -13.26 -21.63 7.53
N LYS A 221 -13.96 -20.73 8.27
CA LYS A 221 -15.02 -19.88 7.73
C LYS A 221 -14.49 -18.97 6.62
N HIS A 222 -13.33 -18.31 6.83
CA HIS A 222 -12.71 -17.43 5.84
C HIS A 222 -12.13 -18.19 4.63
N LEU A 223 -11.77 -19.48 4.82
CA LEU A 223 -11.28 -20.33 3.73
C LEU A 223 -12.42 -20.81 2.82
N LEU A 224 -13.61 -21.06 3.38
CA LEU A 224 -14.78 -21.59 2.67
C LEU A 224 -15.71 -20.49 2.13
N MET A 225 -15.73 -19.33 2.76
CA MET A 225 -16.51 -18.14 2.38
C MET A 225 -15.58 -16.93 2.46
N PRO A 226 -14.83 -16.63 1.41
CA PRO A 226 -13.90 -15.52 1.39
C PRO A 226 -14.68 -14.19 1.49
N GLU A 227 -14.56 -13.53 2.63
CA GLU A 227 -15.16 -12.22 2.89
C GLU A 227 -14.03 -11.23 3.19
N TYR A 228 -14.06 -10.08 2.51
CA TYR A 228 -13.08 -9.02 2.78
C TYR A 228 -13.37 -8.41 4.16
N SER A 229 -12.30 -8.06 4.88
CA SER A 229 -12.43 -7.28 6.11
C SER A 229 -13.11 -5.93 5.84
N VAL A 230 -12.71 -5.28 4.74
CA VAL A 230 -13.32 -4.05 4.25
C VAL A 230 -13.50 -4.17 2.74
N ASP A 231 -14.72 -4.06 2.26
CA ASP A 231 -15.10 -4.09 0.84
C ASP A 231 -15.82 -2.81 0.43
N ILE A 232 -15.21 -2.03 -0.44
CA ILE A 232 -15.78 -0.80 -0.98
C ILE A 232 -16.26 -1.07 -2.40
N SER A 233 -17.57 -1.01 -2.61
CA SER A 233 -18.16 -1.21 -3.93
C SER A 233 -17.89 -0.03 -4.88
N MET A 234 -18.22 -0.17 -6.15
CA MET A 234 -18.00 0.84 -7.19
C MET A 234 -18.67 2.19 -6.86
N LEU A 235 -19.81 2.19 -6.21
CA LEU A 235 -20.53 3.40 -5.77
C LEU A 235 -20.17 3.82 -4.34
N GLY A 236 -19.41 2.99 -3.63
CA GLY A 236 -18.95 3.24 -2.28
C GLY A 236 -17.77 4.20 -2.24
N GLY A 237 -17.53 4.74 -1.06
CA GLY A 237 -16.36 5.59 -0.87
C GLY A 237 -16.15 6.04 0.57
N VAL A 238 -14.96 6.57 0.83
CA VAL A 238 -14.61 7.17 2.12
C VAL A 238 -13.93 8.51 1.85
N LYS A 239 -14.50 9.60 2.39
CA LYS A 239 -13.96 10.95 2.26
C LYS A 239 -13.77 11.56 3.63
N ALA A 240 -12.54 11.88 3.99
CA ALA A 240 -12.21 12.51 5.28
C ALA A 240 -10.91 13.32 5.21
N ASN A 241 -10.60 14.10 6.26
CA ASN A 241 -9.28 14.70 6.38
C ASN A 241 -8.24 13.62 6.65
N SER A 242 -8.45 12.80 7.66
CA SER A 242 -7.57 11.66 7.93
C SER A 242 -8.36 10.35 7.84
N ILE A 243 -7.79 9.36 7.16
CA ILE A 243 -8.36 8.03 7.03
C ILE A 243 -7.34 7.01 7.54
N THR A 244 -7.76 6.21 8.52
CA THR A 244 -7.07 4.99 8.94
C THR A 244 -7.96 3.81 8.60
N MET A 245 -7.50 2.92 7.72
CA MET A 245 -8.25 1.74 7.30
C MET A 245 -7.43 0.48 7.58
N ILE A 246 -8.02 -0.46 8.28
CA ILE A 246 -7.34 -1.67 8.73
C ILE A 246 -8.18 -2.90 8.37
N GLY A 247 -7.64 -3.76 7.53
CA GLY A 247 -8.20 -5.08 7.23
C GLY A 247 -7.43 -6.15 7.97
N ASN A 248 -8.01 -6.72 9.01
CA ASN A 248 -7.30 -7.62 9.92
C ASN A 248 -7.41 -9.10 9.57
N ASN A 249 -8.29 -9.50 8.63
CA ASN A 249 -8.43 -10.90 8.24
C ASN A 249 -7.26 -11.36 7.35
N LEU A 250 -6.73 -12.54 7.65
CA LEU A 250 -5.70 -13.18 6.84
C LEU A 250 -6.30 -13.65 5.49
N GLY A 251 -5.63 -13.31 4.40
CA GLY A 251 -6.04 -13.67 3.03
C GLY A 251 -6.90 -12.60 2.35
N PHE A 252 -8.06 -12.26 2.90
CA PHE A 252 -9.01 -11.29 2.34
C PHE A 252 -9.02 -10.02 3.19
N GLY A 253 -8.14 -9.09 2.89
CA GLY A 253 -7.97 -7.86 3.64
C GLY A 253 -8.89 -6.72 3.21
N VAL A 254 -8.36 -5.78 2.42
CA VAL A 254 -9.09 -4.59 1.93
C VAL A 254 -9.24 -4.64 0.42
N ARG A 255 -10.48 -4.44 -0.07
CA ARG A 255 -10.76 -4.22 -1.49
C ARG A 255 -11.44 -2.88 -1.70
N ASN A 256 -10.91 -2.08 -2.62
CA ASN A 256 -11.51 -0.82 -3.06
C ASN A 256 -11.88 -0.87 -4.53
N LYS A 257 -13.17 -0.77 -4.86
CA LYS A 257 -13.69 -0.55 -6.22
C LYS A 257 -14.23 0.86 -6.41
N GLY A 258 -14.38 1.62 -5.33
CA GLY A 258 -14.93 2.97 -5.29
C GLY A 258 -13.85 4.04 -5.12
N ALA A 259 -14.09 5.00 -4.22
CA ALA A 259 -13.19 6.13 -4.02
C ALA A 259 -12.79 6.32 -2.55
N ILE A 260 -11.50 6.30 -2.25
CA ILE A 260 -10.93 6.68 -0.96
C ILE A 260 -10.20 8.00 -1.13
N ILE A 261 -10.64 9.04 -0.43
CA ILE A 261 -10.06 10.40 -0.55
C ILE A 261 -9.73 10.94 0.84
N ALA A 262 -8.43 11.06 1.12
CA ALA A 262 -7.93 11.67 2.35
C ALA A 262 -7.27 13.03 2.04
N ASN A 263 -7.71 14.08 2.74
CA ASN A 263 -7.17 15.42 2.51
C ASN A 263 -5.87 15.70 3.28
N SER A 264 -5.61 14.98 4.40
CA SER A 264 -4.47 15.21 5.29
C SER A 264 -3.59 13.96 5.45
N THR A 265 -4.14 12.85 5.90
CA THR A 265 -3.38 11.61 6.14
C THR A 265 -4.15 10.40 5.63
N LEU A 266 -3.46 9.53 4.93
CA LEU A 266 -3.99 8.23 4.53
C LEU A 266 -3.07 7.12 5.06
N ALA A 267 -3.60 6.30 5.95
CA ALA A 267 -2.96 5.09 6.43
C ALA A 267 -3.85 3.89 6.15
N MET A 268 -3.37 2.95 5.35
CA MET A 268 -4.07 1.71 5.04
C MET A 268 -3.18 0.53 5.43
N SER A 269 -3.73 -0.42 6.15
CA SER A 269 -3.04 -1.66 6.46
C SER A 269 -3.94 -2.87 6.28
N SER A 270 -3.35 -3.97 5.83
CA SER A 270 -4.07 -5.23 5.64
C SER A 270 -3.21 -6.41 6.07
N ASN A 271 -3.73 -7.28 6.93
CA ASN A 271 -3.12 -8.58 7.23
C ASN A 271 -3.33 -9.61 6.10
N GLY A 272 -4.28 -9.35 5.20
CA GLY A 272 -4.46 -10.03 3.93
C GLY A 272 -3.99 -9.18 2.75
N SER A 273 -4.59 -9.42 1.58
CA SER A 273 -4.32 -8.64 0.37
C SER A 273 -4.91 -7.24 0.46
N LEU A 274 -4.28 -6.30 -0.23
CA LEU A 274 -4.80 -4.97 -0.50
C LEU A 274 -5.04 -4.84 -2.01
N ILE A 275 -6.31 -4.74 -2.40
CA ILE A 275 -6.72 -4.72 -3.80
C ILE A 275 -7.36 -3.37 -4.10
N ASN A 276 -6.81 -2.64 -5.07
CA ASN A 276 -7.40 -1.41 -5.57
C ASN A 276 -7.81 -1.57 -7.04
N GLU A 277 -9.11 -1.59 -7.27
CA GLU A 277 -9.74 -1.56 -8.60
C GLU A 277 -10.37 -0.18 -8.90
N GLY A 278 -10.46 0.70 -7.88
CA GLY A 278 -11.05 2.03 -7.94
C GLY A 278 -10.02 3.14 -7.81
N GLN A 279 -10.34 4.15 -7.04
CA GLN A 279 -9.50 5.33 -6.84
C GLN A 279 -9.07 5.47 -5.38
N ILE A 280 -7.78 5.68 -5.15
CA ILE A 280 -7.21 6.06 -3.86
C ILE A 280 -6.47 7.39 -4.04
N VAL A 281 -6.86 8.42 -3.26
CA VAL A 281 -6.28 9.77 -3.32
C VAL A 281 -5.80 10.20 -1.94
N GLY A 282 -4.50 10.34 -1.78
CA GLY A 282 -3.87 10.92 -0.60
C GLY A 282 -3.37 12.34 -0.89
N LYS A 283 -4.14 13.37 -0.52
CA LYS A 283 -3.79 14.79 -0.79
C LYS A 283 -2.86 15.39 0.25
N GLY A 284 -2.61 14.69 1.33
CA GLY A 284 -1.82 15.17 2.45
C GLY A 284 -0.31 14.98 2.30
N PHE A 285 0.40 15.16 3.41
CA PHE A 285 1.85 15.06 3.41
C PHE A 285 2.37 13.62 3.33
N VAL A 286 1.68 12.67 3.99
CA VAL A 286 2.06 11.25 4.01
C VAL A 286 0.90 10.37 3.59
N THR A 287 1.19 9.44 2.68
CA THR A 287 0.35 8.29 2.37
C THR A 287 1.12 7.02 2.65
N GLN A 288 0.56 6.15 3.47
CA GLN A 288 1.14 4.85 3.81
C GLN A 288 0.15 3.73 3.50
N MET A 289 0.60 2.74 2.76
CA MET A 289 -0.16 1.54 2.46
C MET A 289 0.72 0.31 2.72
N VAL A 290 0.23 -0.60 3.57
CA VAL A 290 0.98 -1.81 3.95
C VAL A 290 0.05 -3.02 3.84
N SER A 291 0.52 -4.09 3.21
CA SER A 291 -0.19 -5.37 3.19
C SER A 291 0.73 -6.53 3.56
N ALA A 292 0.22 -7.50 4.31
CA ALA A 292 0.93 -8.75 4.53
C ALA A 292 0.73 -9.73 3.35
N GLY A 293 -0.45 -9.68 2.71
CA GLY A 293 -0.73 -10.35 1.45
C GLY A 293 -0.38 -9.50 0.23
N GLU A 294 -0.79 -9.94 -0.95
CA GLU A 294 -0.53 -9.26 -2.21
C GLU A 294 -1.08 -7.83 -2.23
N LEU A 295 -0.30 -6.88 -2.78
CA LEU A 295 -0.79 -5.57 -3.17
C LEU A 295 -1.07 -5.58 -4.67
N ASN A 296 -2.34 -5.46 -5.04
CA ASN A 296 -2.79 -5.46 -6.43
C ASN A 296 -3.46 -4.13 -6.76
N ASN A 297 -2.93 -3.40 -7.75
CA ASN A 297 -3.52 -2.16 -8.23
C ASN A 297 -3.87 -2.28 -9.71
N SER A 298 -5.16 -2.31 -10.01
CA SER A 298 -5.69 -2.16 -11.38
C SER A 298 -6.40 -0.82 -11.59
N GLY A 299 -6.61 -0.05 -10.51
CA GLY A 299 -7.18 1.29 -10.53
C GLY A 299 -6.11 2.39 -10.47
N THR A 300 -6.43 3.47 -9.77
CA THR A 300 -5.51 4.60 -9.59
C THR A 300 -5.15 4.81 -8.12
N ILE A 301 -3.87 5.01 -7.84
CA ILE A 301 -3.35 5.46 -6.55
C ILE A 301 -2.61 6.77 -6.81
N SER A 302 -3.20 7.88 -6.40
CA SER A 302 -2.62 9.22 -6.54
C SER A 302 -2.31 9.80 -5.18
N THR A 303 -1.05 10.18 -4.96
CA THR A 303 -0.58 10.73 -3.68
C THR A 303 0.08 12.08 -3.92
N LYS A 304 0.45 12.83 -2.86
CA LYS A 304 0.92 14.21 -3.09
C LYS A 304 2.40 14.42 -2.76
N ASN A 305 2.87 14.05 -1.58
CA ASN A 305 4.25 14.38 -1.15
C ASN A 305 5.08 13.12 -0.91
N ILE A 306 4.88 12.47 0.22
CA ILE A 306 5.58 11.22 0.55
C ILE A 306 4.60 10.06 0.47
N ALA A 307 4.94 9.08 -0.34
CA ALA A 307 4.17 7.84 -0.43
C ALA A 307 5.04 6.63 -0.13
N MET A 308 4.52 5.72 0.69
CA MET A 308 5.12 4.43 1.00
C MET A 308 4.10 3.34 0.75
N LEU A 309 4.36 2.52 -0.26
CA LEU A 309 3.57 1.34 -0.61
C LEU A 309 4.43 0.11 -0.34
N ASN A 310 4.01 -0.73 0.60
CA ASN A 310 4.79 -1.89 1.01
C ASN A 310 3.91 -3.14 1.08
N THR A 311 4.41 -4.25 0.55
CA THR A 311 3.82 -5.57 0.77
C THR A 311 4.85 -6.58 1.23
N LEU A 312 4.45 -7.47 2.16
CA LEU A 312 5.26 -8.61 2.57
C LEU A 312 5.14 -9.80 1.59
N SER A 313 4.38 -9.64 0.51
CA SER A 313 4.16 -10.61 -0.55
C SER A 313 4.51 -10.01 -1.91
N ASN A 314 3.74 -10.33 -2.95
CA ASN A 314 3.92 -9.79 -4.30
C ASN A 314 3.22 -8.45 -4.47
N LEU A 315 3.73 -7.65 -5.40
CA LEU A 315 3.07 -6.45 -5.91
C LEU A 315 2.76 -6.61 -7.39
N VAL A 316 1.51 -6.37 -7.76
CA VAL A 316 1.06 -6.36 -9.17
C VAL A 316 0.42 -5.01 -9.46
N ASN A 317 0.95 -4.29 -10.43
CA ASN A 317 0.38 -3.03 -10.91
C ASN A 317 0.02 -3.12 -12.39
N THR A 318 -1.27 -3.04 -12.69
CA THR A 318 -1.79 -2.93 -14.06
C THR A 318 -2.42 -1.56 -14.31
N GLY A 319 -2.61 -0.76 -13.26
CA GLY A 319 -3.17 0.58 -13.29
C GLY A 319 -2.11 1.67 -13.16
N GLU A 320 -2.45 2.75 -12.47
CA GLU A 320 -1.57 3.89 -12.27
C GLU A 320 -1.27 4.11 -10.78
N ILE A 321 0.01 4.29 -10.47
CA ILE A 321 0.49 4.74 -9.16
C ILE A 321 1.34 6.00 -9.41
N SER A 322 0.87 7.15 -8.92
CA SER A 322 1.50 8.44 -9.22
C SER A 322 1.70 9.32 -7.97
N ASN A 323 2.81 10.07 -7.96
CA ASN A 323 3.16 10.99 -6.88
C ASN A 323 3.99 12.17 -7.44
N PRO A 324 3.56 13.44 -7.28
CA PRO A 324 4.39 14.60 -7.61
C PRO A 324 5.57 14.83 -6.66
N GLY A 325 5.66 14.13 -5.54
CA GLY A 325 6.77 14.15 -4.60
C GLY A 325 7.66 12.91 -4.71
N SER A 326 8.01 12.33 -3.56
CA SER A 326 8.86 11.14 -3.46
C SER A 326 8.05 9.90 -3.08
N MET A 327 8.36 8.78 -3.70
CA MET A 327 7.64 7.53 -3.48
C MET A 327 8.60 6.36 -3.30
N ALA A 328 8.29 5.51 -2.33
CA ALA A 328 8.90 4.20 -2.15
C ALA A 328 7.86 3.10 -2.37
N VAL A 329 8.20 2.14 -3.22
CA VAL A 329 7.37 0.97 -3.51
C VAL A 329 8.20 -0.28 -3.22
N SER A 330 7.71 -1.12 -2.33
CA SER A 330 8.46 -2.31 -1.88
C SER A 330 7.60 -3.56 -1.89
N ALA A 331 8.16 -4.66 -2.37
CA ALA A 331 7.59 -5.99 -2.29
C ALA A 331 8.63 -6.97 -1.73
N SER A 332 8.27 -7.75 -0.70
CA SER A 332 9.16 -8.81 -0.22
C SER A 332 9.21 -10.01 -1.16
N GLY A 333 8.15 -10.22 -1.96
CA GLY A 333 8.08 -11.18 -3.05
C GLY A 333 8.44 -10.57 -4.40
N ASN A 334 7.77 -11.02 -5.45
CA ASN A 334 7.94 -10.50 -6.81
C ASN A 334 7.20 -9.18 -7.02
N MET A 335 7.70 -8.38 -7.95
CA MET A 335 7.01 -7.19 -8.45
C MET A 335 6.75 -7.31 -9.94
N GLU A 336 5.50 -7.10 -10.33
CA GLU A 336 5.08 -7.05 -11.73
C GLU A 336 4.46 -5.68 -12.04
N ASN A 337 5.03 -4.94 -12.98
CA ASN A 337 4.46 -3.68 -13.45
C ASN A 337 4.05 -3.78 -14.92
N LYS A 338 2.76 -3.72 -15.17
CA LYS A 338 2.15 -3.64 -16.52
C LYS A 338 1.52 -2.27 -16.80
N GLY A 339 1.47 -1.42 -15.79
CA GLY A 339 0.91 -0.07 -15.85
C GLY A 339 1.97 1.00 -15.62
N THR A 340 1.61 2.05 -14.89
CA THR A 340 2.49 3.17 -14.58
C THR A 340 2.81 3.22 -13.09
N ILE A 341 4.09 3.39 -12.76
CA ILE A 341 4.58 3.77 -11.42
C ILE A 341 5.50 4.97 -11.61
N HIS A 342 5.07 6.15 -11.19
CA HIS A 342 5.79 7.39 -11.42
C HIS A 342 5.83 8.29 -10.17
N ALA A 343 7.01 8.85 -9.90
CA ALA A 343 7.20 9.88 -8.87
C ALA A 343 8.01 11.05 -9.43
N ALA A 344 7.53 12.29 -9.31
CA ALA A 344 8.22 13.41 -9.94
C ALA A 344 9.59 13.69 -9.30
N GLN A 345 9.72 13.61 -7.96
CA GLN A 345 11.01 13.92 -7.31
C GLN A 345 11.94 12.72 -7.21
N SER A 346 11.45 11.63 -6.61
CA SER A 346 12.25 10.41 -6.50
C SER A 346 11.36 9.17 -6.40
N LEU A 347 11.76 8.13 -7.11
CA LEU A 347 11.18 6.81 -7.03
C LEU A 347 12.21 5.81 -6.52
N ALA A 348 11.89 5.13 -5.41
CA ALA A 348 12.64 3.99 -4.93
C ALA A 348 11.79 2.72 -5.06
N VAL A 349 12.29 1.74 -5.80
CA VAL A 349 11.68 0.42 -5.96
C VAL A 349 12.57 -0.63 -5.33
N ASN A 350 12.00 -1.44 -4.42
CA ASN A 350 12.71 -2.53 -3.76
C ASN A 350 11.92 -3.82 -3.92
N THR A 351 12.56 -4.87 -4.40
CA THR A 351 11.94 -6.17 -4.63
C THR A 351 12.79 -7.29 -4.04
N GLY A 352 12.21 -8.08 -3.14
CA GLY A 352 12.87 -9.26 -2.55
C GLY A 352 12.92 -10.46 -3.49
N GLY A 353 12.01 -10.55 -4.43
CA GLY A 353 11.98 -11.52 -5.53
C GLY A 353 12.41 -10.91 -6.86
N ASN A 354 11.74 -11.33 -7.93
CA ASN A 354 12.00 -10.85 -9.28
C ASN A 354 11.21 -9.58 -9.61
N LEU A 355 11.74 -8.76 -10.49
CA LEU A 355 11.05 -7.64 -11.10
C LEU A 355 10.74 -7.96 -12.57
N THR A 356 9.47 -7.86 -12.95
CA THR A 356 9.03 -7.93 -14.34
C THR A 356 8.29 -6.65 -14.71
N THR A 357 8.68 -6.03 -15.84
CA THR A 357 7.95 -4.89 -16.40
C THR A 357 7.54 -5.21 -17.83
N ALA A 358 6.26 -5.04 -18.15
CA ALA A 358 5.72 -5.38 -19.46
C ALA A 358 6.00 -4.29 -20.51
N TYR A 359 5.97 -4.66 -21.78
CA TYR A 359 5.98 -3.70 -22.87
C TYR A 359 4.86 -2.66 -22.70
N GLY A 360 5.16 -1.39 -22.90
CA GLY A 360 4.23 -0.27 -22.74
C GLY A 360 4.04 0.20 -21.28
N SER A 361 4.59 -0.51 -20.30
CA SER A 361 4.58 -0.03 -18.92
C SER A 361 5.61 1.07 -18.69
N TRP A 362 5.36 1.89 -17.67
CA TRP A 362 6.28 2.94 -17.25
C TRP A 362 6.66 2.78 -15.79
N LEU A 363 7.95 2.84 -15.52
CA LEU A 363 8.54 2.88 -14.19
C LEU A 363 9.54 4.02 -14.17
N GLY A 364 9.36 5.05 -13.32
CA GLY A 364 10.32 6.14 -13.41
C GLY A 364 10.04 7.35 -12.54
N SER A 365 10.89 8.35 -12.74
CA SER A 365 10.85 9.63 -12.03
C SER A 365 11.30 10.76 -12.98
N ASP A 366 10.86 11.99 -12.70
CA ASP A 366 11.40 13.13 -13.43
C ASP A 366 12.85 13.44 -13.01
N ASN A 367 13.25 13.06 -11.78
CA ASN A 367 14.59 13.35 -11.27
C ASN A 367 15.41 12.09 -10.98
N GLN A 368 15.01 11.26 -10.01
CA GLN A 368 15.79 10.10 -9.59
C GLN A 368 14.95 8.83 -9.54
N ALA A 369 15.39 7.77 -10.21
CA ALA A 369 14.83 6.43 -10.10
C ALA A 369 15.91 5.45 -9.61
N SER A 370 15.63 4.78 -8.50
CA SER A 370 16.48 3.73 -7.93
C SER A 370 15.68 2.43 -7.86
N VAL A 371 16.14 1.41 -8.55
CA VAL A 371 15.52 0.09 -8.63
C VAL A 371 16.49 -0.93 -8.05
N ASN A 372 16.11 -1.56 -6.94
CA ASN A 372 16.90 -2.56 -6.24
C ASN A 372 16.12 -3.87 -6.17
N VAL A 373 16.65 -4.92 -6.77
CA VAL A 373 16.00 -6.23 -6.94
C VAL A 373 16.92 -7.31 -6.39
N LEU A 374 16.45 -8.14 -5.46
CA LEU A 374 17.27 -9.24 -4.95
C LEU A 374 17.26 -10.46 -5.87
N GLY A 375 16.26 -10.59 -6.73
CA GLY A 375 16.14 -11.62 -7.76
C GLY A 375 16.56 -11.15 -9.15
N ASN A 376 15.95 -11.75 -10.17
CA ASN A 376 16.17 -11.44 -11.58
C ASN A 376 15.34 -10.22 -12.03
N VAL A 377 15.77 -9.58 -13.11
CA VAL A 377 15.04 -8.48 -13.76
C VAL A 377 14.73 -8.86 -15.22
N ASP A 378 13.45 -8.80 -15.58
CA ASP A 378 12.97 -8.85 -16.97
C ASP A 378 12.26 -7.53 -17.28
N HIS A 379 13.00 -6.64 -17.96
CA HIS A 379 12.55 -5.28 -18.23
C HIS A 379 12.12 -5.11 -19.66
N GLY A 380 10.81 -5.15 -19.91
CA GLY A 380 10.20 -4.93 -21.23
C GLY A 380 9.56 -3.57 -21.43
N GLY A 381 9.42 -2.77 -20.38
CA GLY A 381 8.80 -1.45 -20.40
C GLY A 381 9.79 -0.30 -20.57
N SER A 382 9.45 0.85 -20.02
CA SER A 382 10.29 2.04 -20.01
C SER A 382 10.67 2.40 -18.56
N LEU A 383 11.98 2.51 -18.29
CA LEU A 383 12.52 3.00 -17.02
C LEU A 383 13.31 4.30 -17.29
N ARG A 384 12.80 5.42 -16.80
CA ARG A 384 13.37 6.75 -17.13
C ARG A 384 13.47 7.66 -15.91
N ALA A 385 14.59 8.38 -15.82
CA ALA A 385 14.79 9.49 -14.89
C ALA A 385 15.94 10.40 -15.37
N GLN A 386 16.20 11.54 -14.68
CA GLN A 386 17.46 12.27 -14.86
C GLN A 386 18.64 11.35 -14.46
N ASN A 387 18.49 10.70 -13.31
CA ASN A 387 19.47 9.72 -12.81
C ASN A 387 18.76 8.39 -12.56
N THR A 388 19.12 7.38 -13.32
CA THR A 388 18.57 6.02 -13.22
C THR A 388 19.62 5.09 -12.66
N SER A 389 19.27 4.30 -11.64
CA SER A 389 20.11 3.25 -11.07
C SER A 389 19.32 1.96 -10.95
N VAL A 390 19.87 0.87 -11.49
CA VAL A 390 19.33 -0.49 -11.38
C VAL A 390 20.38 -1.39 -10.77
N SER A 391 20.04 -2.05 -9.66
CA SER A 391 20.85 -3.07 -9.03
C SER A 391 20.07 -4.37 -8.91
N PHE A 392 20.65 -5.48 -9.30
CA PHE A 392 20.02 -6.79 -9.18
C PHE A 392 20.97 -7.82 -8.58
N GLY A 393 20.45 -8.73 -7.77
CA GLY A 393 21.22 -9.76 -7.07
C GLY A 393 21.01 -11.17 -7.61
N GLY A 394 20.12 -11.36 -8.58
CA GLY A 394 19.84 -12.63 -9.25
C GLY A 394 20.84 -12.99 -10.35
N ASP A 395 20.50 -14.00 -11.13
CA ASP A 395 21.37 -14.52 -12.19
C ASP A 395 21.35 -13.66 -13.46
N THR A 396 20.23 -12.97 -13.74
CA THR A 396 20.05 -12.23 -15.00
C THR A 396 19.32 -10.92 -14.82
N LEU A 397 19.76 -9.90 -15.56
CA LEU A 397 19.00 -8.74 -15.95
C LEU A 397 18.88 -8.74 -17.47
N LYS A 398 17.65 -8.81 -17.98
CA LYS A 398 17.35 -8.72 -19.40
C LYS A 398 16.58 -7.44 -19.69
N VAL A 399 17.07 -6.63 -20.61
CA VAL A 399 16.43 -5.40 -21.10
C VAL A 399 15.94 -5.65 -22.53
N THR A 400 14.62 -5.67 -22.72
CA THR A 400 13.98 -5.68 -24.05
C THR A 400 13.25 -4.36 -24.33
N GLY A 401 13.00 -3.57 -23.28
CA GLY A 401 12.49 -2.20 -23.33
C GLY A 401 13.60 -1.16 -23.33
N ASP A 402 13.41 -0.08 -22.56
CA ASP A 402 14.41 0.97 -22.46
C ASP A 402 14.75 1.35 -21.02
N ILE A 403 16.04 1.51 -20.74
CA ILE A 403 16.56 2.14 -19.53
C ILE A 403 17.22 3.46 -19.95
N TYR A 404 16.68 4.58 -19.47
CA TYR A 404 17.11 5.90 -19.84
C TYR A 404 17.45 6.77 -18.64
N GLY A 405 18.70 7.25 -18.59
CA GLY A 405 19.16 8.23 -17.61
C GLY A 405 19.63 9.49 -18.34
N TYR A 406 18.86 10.58 -18.30
CA TYR A 406 19.21 11.81 -19.02
C TYR A 406 20.60 12.33 -18.62
N THR A 407 20.99 12.20 -17.36
CA THR A 407 22.32 12.52 -16.86
C THR A 407 23.13 11.24 -16.66
N THR A 408 22.62 10.29 -15.86
CA THR A 408 23.35 9.05 -15.59
C THR A 408 22.43 7.83 -15.70
N ALA A 409 22.93 6.75 -16.29
CA ALA A 409 22.32 5.44 -16.22
C ALA A 409 23.33 4.45 -15.65
N GLN A 410 23.01 3.85 -14.49
CA GLN A 410 23.83 2.84 -13.83
C GLN A 410 23.08 1.51 -13.81
N VAL A 411 23.70 0.45 -14.26
CA VAL A 411 23.17 -0.92 -14.19
C VAL A 411 24.25 -1.83 -13.64
N GLN A 412 23.95 -2.52 -12.55
CA GLN A 412 24.90 -3.40 -11.92
C GLN A 412 24.28 -4.70 -11.41
N ALA A 413 25.02 -5.81 -11.57
CA ALA A 413 24.76 -7.04 -10.86
C ALA A 413 25.43 -6.95 -9.49
N ALA A 414 24.66 -6.67 -8.44
CA ALA A 414 25.20 -6.49 -7.10
C ALA A 414 24.22 -6.95 -6.01
N LYS A 415 24.79 -7.53 -4.96
CA LYS A 415 24.06 -7.93 -3.76
C LYS A 415 24.82 -7.43 -2.54
N ASN A 416 24.13 -6.73 -1.64
CA ASN A 416 24.72 -6.17 -0.43
C ASN A 416 25.98 -5.31 -0.70
N GLY A 417 25.98 -4.55 -1.81
CA GLY A 417 27.09 -3.66 -2.18
C GLY A 417 28.28 -4.34 -2.86
N SER A 418 28.25 -5.66 -3.07
CA SER A 418 29.30 -6.39 -3.80
C SER A 418 28.81 -6.86 -5.15
N LEU A 419 29.64 -6.76 -6.20
CA LEU A 419 29.29 -7.27 -7.53
C LEU A 419 29.10 -8.79 -7.49
N THR A 420 28.09 -9.25 -8.23
CA THR A 420 27.76 -10.67 -8.44
C THR A 420 28.06 -11.09 -9.88
N SER A 421 28.05 -12.40 -10.14
CA SER A 421 28.22 -12.96 -11.50
C SER A 421 26.93 -12.95 -12.34
N GLY A 422 25.96 -12.11 -12.01
CA GLY A 422 24.73 -11.98 -12.80
C GLY A 422 25.00 -11.46 -14.21
N GLU A 423 24.30 -12.01 -15.19
CA GLU A 423 24.39 -11.58 -16.59
C GLU A 423 23.58 -10.30 -16.83
N ILE A 424 24.18 -9.34 -17.56
CA ILE A 424 23.48 -8.17 -18.09
C ILE A 424 23.27 -8.39 -19.58
N THR A 425 22.04 -8.58 -20.02
CA THR A 425 21.65 -8.71 -21.43
C THR A 425 20.85 -7.51 -21.88
N ASN A 426 21.40 -6.71 -22.81
CA ASN A 426 20.69 -5.65 -23.50
C ASN A 426 20.20 -6.14 -24.89
N ALA A 427 18.90 -6.35 -25.01
CA ALA A 427 18.20 -6.63 -26.26
C ALA A 427 17.31 -5.45 -26.70
N GLY A 428 17.30 -4.36 -25.92
CA GLY A 428 16.57 -3.13 -26.17
C GLY A 428 17.49 -1.90 -26.22
N ILE A 429 17.19 -0.87 -25.45
CA ILE A 429 17.95 0.38 -25.42
C ILE A 429 18.40 0.70 -23.98
N ILE A 430 19.71 0.92 -23.81
CA ILE A 430 20.24 1.56 -22.61
C ILE A 430 20.89 2.87 -23.07
N SER A 431 20.44 4.01 -22.52
CA SER A 431 20.95 5.31 -22.98
C SER A 431 21.10 6.31 -21.84
N GLY A 432 22.04 7.24 -22.02
CA GLY A 432 22.32 8.32 -21.05
C GLY A 432 23.55 9.12 -21.43
N ASN A 433 23.80 10.24 -20.74
CA ASN A 433 25.05 10.97 -20.93
C ASN A 433 26.24 10.19 -20.39
N ASP A 434 26.16 9.78 -19.14
CA ASP A 434 27.15 8.94 -18.51
C ASP A 434 26.52 7.58 -18.16
N ILE A 435 27.10 6.50 -18.66
CA ILE A 435 26.61 5.14 -18.46
C ILE A 435 27.66 4.33 -17.71
N ALA A 436 27.24 3.63 -16.66
CA ALA A 436 28.07 2.66 -15.95
C ALA A 436 27.39 1.29 -15.93
N LEU A 437 28.04 0.28 -16.47
CA LEU A 437 27.58 -1.12 -16.45
C LEU A 437 28.62 -1.94 -15.68
N ALA A 438 28.19 -2.69 -14.66
CA ALA A 438 29.13 -3.46 -13.83
C ALA A 438 28.56 -4.83 -13.45
N THR A 439 29.33 -5.88 -13.71
CA THR A 439 29.06 -7.24 -13.27
C THR A 439 30.33 -8.07 -13.19
N ASN A 440 30.39 -9.07 -12.33
CA ASN A 440 31.39 -10.15 -12.41
C ASN A 440 30.89 -11.32 -13.28
N GLY A 441 29.83 -11.14 -14.04
CA GLY A 441 29.31 -12.05 -15.06
C GLY A 441 29.59 -11.57 -16.48
N SER A 442 28.65 -11.83 -17.38
CA SER A 442 28.71 -11.43 -18.78
C SER A 442 27.96 -10.13 -19.06
N LEU A 443 28.45 -9.34 -19.99
CA LEU A 443 27.75 -8.26 -20.66
C LEU A 443 27.43 -8.67 -22.09
N ILE A 444 26.16 -8.77 -22.43
CA ILE A 444 25.68 -9.16 -23.75
C ILE A 444 24.86 -8.02 -24.34
N THR A 445 25.13 -7.67 -25.60
CA THR A 445 24.29 -6.77 -26.38
C THR A 445 23.84 -7.49 -27.63
N ASP A 446 22.53 -7.74 -27.73
CA ASP A 446 21.95 -8.52 -28.82
C ASP A 446 21.90 -7.72 -30.14
N TYR A 447 21.78 -8.43 -31.26
CA TYR A 447 21.58 -7.81 -32.56
C TYR A 447 20.36 -6.88 -32.56
N GLY A 448 20.51 -5.66 -33.05
CA GLY A 448 19.47 -4.64 -33.07
C GLY A 448 19.37 -3.82 -31.75
N SER A 449 20.02 -4.22 -30.68
CA SER A 449 20.06 -3.43 -29.45
C SER A 449 20.99 -2.21 -29.55
N MET A 450 20.74 -1.23 -28.67
CA MET A 450 21.54 0.00 -28.61
C MET A 450 22.03 0.27 -27.19
N LEU A 451 23.29 0.62 -27.07
CA LEU A 451 23.89 1.27 -25.91
C LEU A 451 24.37 2.65 -26.38
N GLU A 452 23.59 3.70 -26.07
CA GLU A 452 23.82 5.05 -26.59
C GLU A 452 24.29 6.00 -25.48
N VAL A 453 25.52 6.49 -25.64
CA VAL A 453 26.26 7.23 -24.62
C VAL A 453 26.57 8.63 -25.09
N GLY A 454 26.05 9.65 -24.39
CA GLY A 454 26.30 11.04 -24.76
C GLY A 454 27.73 11.51 -24.45
N LYS A 455 28.29 11.10 -23.32
CA LYS A 455 29.62 11.52 -22.84
C LYS A 455 30.54 10.34 -22.56
N SER A 456 30.29 9.58 -21.49
CA SER A 456 31.20 8.52 -21.06
C SER A 456 30.47 7.19 -20.80
N LEU A 457 31.08 6.10 -21.28
CA LEU A 457 30.75 4.73 -20.91
C LEU A 457 31.85 4.15 -20.05
N THR A 458 31.49 3.61 -18.89
CA THR A 458 32.34 2.71 -18.13
C THR A 458 31.66 1.35 -18.07
N ALA A 459 32.34 0.31 -18.58
CA ALA A 459 31.82 -1.05 -18.54
C ALA A 459 32.85 -1.98 -17.91
N HIS A 460 32.40 -2.76 -16.91
CA HIS A 460 33.18 -3.81 -16.28
C HIS A 460 32.40 -5.12 -16.28
N SER A 461 33.00 -6.18 -16.84
CA SER A 461 32.45 -7.53 -16.80
C SER A 461 33.56 -8.57 -17.02
N HIS A 462 33.27 -9.85 -16.74
CA HIS A 462 34.24 -10.91 -17.08
C HIS A 462 34.44 -11.03 -18.60
N TRP A 463 33.45 -10.74 -19.41
CA TRP A 463 33.54 -10.71 -20.87
C TRP A 463 32.40 -9.95 -21.53
N LEU A 464 32.63 -9.50 -22.75
CA LEU A 464 31.63 -8.85 -23.61
C LEU A 464 31.30 -9.73 -24.81
N SER A 465 30.01 -9.87 -25.13
CA SER A 465 29.54 -10.32 -26.45
C SER A 465 28.69 -9.22 -27.06
N ASN A 466 29.27 -8.43 -27.96
CA ASN A 466 28.54 -7.38 -28.65
C ASN A 466 28.04 -7.83 -30.02
N GLY A 467 26.73 -8.01 -30.15
CA GLY A 467 26.01 -8.18 -31.41
C GLY A 467 25.26 -6.92 -31.86
N GLY A 468 25.07 -5.96 -30.98
CA GLY A 468 24.33 -4.73 -31.19
C GLY A 468 25.18 -3.53 -31.54
N SER A 469 24.76 -2.34 -31.12
CA SER A 469 25.47 -1.08 -31.37
C SER A 469 25.80 -0.38 -30.05
N ILE A 470 27.09 -0.20 -29.79
CA ILE A 470 27.62 0.61 -28.68
C ILE A 470 28.16 1.90 -29.27
N ARG A 471 27.63 3.06 -28.87
CA ARG A 471 28.03 4.37 -29.38
C ARG A 471 28.22 5.38 -28.26
N GLY A 472 29.34 6.13 -28.31
CA GLY A 472 29.60 7.16 -27.29
C GLY A 472 30.82 8.04 -27.62
N ASN A 473 31.00 9.16 -26.87
CA ASN A 473 32.16 10.02 -27.06
C ASN A 473 33.43 9.43 -26.41
N SER A 474 33.32 8.82 -25.22
CA SER A 474 34.40 8.08 -24.57
C SER A 474 33.87 6.74 -24.09
N ALA A 475 34.62 5.68 -24.28
CA ALA A 475 34.29 4.37 -23.76
C ALA A 475 35.53 3.69 -23.15
N ASP A 476 35.44 3.43 -21.85
CA ASP A 476 36.41 2.67 -21.07
C ASP A 476 35.77 1.33 -20.67
N MET A 477 36.25 0.25 -21.30
CA MET A 477 35.69 -1.09 -21.17
C MET A 477 36.76 -2.04 -20.66
N ASN A 478 36.47 -2.71 -19.53
CA ASN A 478 37.37 -3.65 -18.86
C ASN A 478 36.74 -5.05 -18.78
N PHE A 479 37.42 -6.05 -19.33
CA PHE A 479 37.00 -7.44 -19.41
C PHE A 479 38.12 -8.37 -18.94
N ASP A 480 37.93 -9.10 -17.85
CA ASP A 480 39.07 -9.69 -17.13
C ASP A 480 39.16 -11.23 -17.16
N ASN A 481 38.24 -11.96 -17.79
CA ASN A 481 38.27 -13.43 -17.60
C ASN A 481 38.08 -14.30 -18.84
N TYR A 482 37.32 -13.86 -19.87
CA TYR A 482 37.02 -14.68 -21.06
C TYR A 482 37.25 -13.92 -22.35
N VAL A 483 37.11 -14.62 -23.49
CA VAL A 483 37.24 -14.01 -24.81
C VAL A 483 36.18 -12.94 -25.04
N THR A 484 36.61 -11.73 -25.33
CA THR A 484 35.74 -10.62 -25.71
C THR A 484 35.43 -10.67 -27.19
N THR A 485 34.15 -10.67 -27.55
CA THR A 485 33.74 -10.72 -28.99
C THR A 485 32.95 -9.50 -29.38
N ASN A 486 33.25 -8.96 -30.56
CA ASN A 486 32.49 -7.92 -31.24
C ASN A 486 32.09 -8.40 -32.64
N THR A 487 30.79 -8.67 -32.80
CA THR A 487 30.17 -8.97 -34.10
C THR A 487 29.31 -7.82 -34.61
N GLY A 488 28.98 -6.86 -33.73
CA GLY A 488 28.22 -5.66 -34.01
C GLY A 488 29.11 -4.43 -34.22
N ASN A 489 28.64 -3.28 -33.71
CA ASN A 489 29.34 -2.01 -33.86
C ASN A 489 29.76 -1.44 -32.51
N ILE A 490 31.02 -1.04 -32.35
CA ILE A 490 31.50 -0.23 -31.23
C ILE A 490 32.13 1.02 -31.85
N ILE A 491 31.48 2.18 -31.62
CA ILE A 491 31.87 3.46 -32.23
C ILE A 491 32.03 4.50 -31.13
N GLY A 492 33.20 5.10 -31.02
CA GLY A 492 33.50 6.12 -30.02
C GLY A 492 34.27 7.32 -30.55
N GLY A 493 34.32 8.41 -29.77
CA GLY A 493 35.29 9.47 -29.91
C GLY A 493 36.67 8.98 -29.49
N THR A 494 36.75 8.35 -28.31
CA THR A 494 37.92 7.60 -27.80
C THR A 494 37.45 6.23 -27.32
N LEU A 495 38.16 5.18 -27.66
CA LEU A 495 37.86 3.82 -27.26
C LEU A 495 39.06 3.20 -26.54
N ASN A 496 38.86 2.82 -25.26
CA ASN A 496 39.80 2.06 -24.47
C ASN A 496 39.20 0.70 -24.13
N ILE A 497 39.80 -0.38 -24.58
CA ILE A 497 39.39 -1.75 -24.29
C ILE A 497 40.55 -2.45 -23.60
N LEU A 498 40.35 -2.77 -22.35
CA LEU A 498 41.26 -3.60 -21.56
C LEU A 498 40.66 -5.01 -21.49
N THR A 499 41.43 -6.02 -21.80
CA THR A 499 41.01 -7.42 -21.65
C THR A 499 42.22 -8.29 -21.31
N GLN A 500 42.05 -9.22 -20.38
CA GLN A 500 43.12 -10.17 -20.00
C GLN A 500 43.11 -11.44 -20.86
N LYS A 501 42.19 -11.53 -21.83
CA LYS A 501 42.06 -12.68 -22.73
C LYS A 501 41.97 -12.21 -24.16
N ASP A 502 41.69 -13.13 -25.06
CA ASP A 502 41.60 -12.83 -26.49
C ASP A 502 40.45 -11.85 -26.79
N LEU A 503 40.69 -11.01 -27.80
CA LEU A 503 39.67 -10.19 -28.41
C LEU A 503 39.46 -10.63 -29.86
N LEU A 504 38.21 -10.97 -30.21
CA LEU A 504 37.77 -11.29 -31.57
C LEU A 504 36.86 -10.18 -32.10
N ASN A 505 37.28 -9.50 -33.15
CA ASN A 505 36.45 -8.54 -33.87
C ASN A 505 36.09 -9.07 -35.26
N THR A 506 34.79 -9.31 -35.49
CA THR A 506 34.23 -9.61 -36.82
C THR A 506 33.31 -8.49 -37.32
N GLY A 507 32.96 -7.53 -36.46
CA GLY A 507 32.15 -6.35 -36.73
C GLY A 507 32.98 -5.08 -36.95
N LEU A 508 32.47 -3.95 -36.44
CA LEU A 508 33.12 -2.64 -36.53
C LEU A 508 33.64 -2.18 -35.18
N LEU A 509 34.92 -1.86 -35.10
CA LEU A 509 35.55 -1.04 -34.05
C LEU A 509 36.01 0.26 -34.67
N GLU A 510 35.39 1.40 -34.31
CA GLU A 510 35.71 2.70 -34.89
C GLU A 510 35.90 3.75 -33.80
N SER A 511 37.08 4.37 -33.76
CA SER A 511 37.31 5.56 -32.95
C SER A 511 37.53 6.79 -33.86
N LYS A 512 36.83 7.89 -33.51
CA LYS A 512 37.05 9.20 -34.17
C LYS A 512 38.31 9.91 -33.64
N GLY A 513 38.93 9.40 -32.59
CA GLY A 513 40.19 9.79 -31.99
C GLY A 513 41.07 8.58 -31.82
N ASP A 514 41.52 8.33 -30.58
CA ASP A 514 42.39 7.22 -30.24
C ASP A 514 41.62 5.92 -30.04
N LEU A 515 42.18 4.81 -30.49
CA LEU A 515 41.76 3.45 -30.20
C LEU A 515 42.87 2.73 -29.46
N THR A 516 42.64 2.36 -28.22
CA THR A 516 43.57 1.55 -27.42
C THR A 516 42.93 0.20 -27.12
N ILE A 517 43.59 -0.88 -27.46
CA ILE A 517 43.24 -2.24 -27.06
C ILE A 517 44.44 -2.83 -26.35
N ASN A 518 44.28 -3.17 -25.07
CA ASN A 518 45.34 -3.74 -24.25
C ASN A 518 44.88 -5.10 -23.71
N THR A 519 45.69 -6.15 -23.97
CA THR A 519 45.45 -7.51 -23.43
C THR A 519 46.36 -7.84 -22.26
N GLU A 520 47.05 -6.84 -21.71
CA GLU A 520 48.08 -7.02 -20.66
C GLU A 520 49.12 -8.09 -20.99
N ASN A 521 49.43 -8.24 -22.28
CA ASN A 521 50.32 -9.28 -22.82
C ASN A 521 49.89 -10.72 -22.46
N GLN A 522 48.58 -10.97 -22.25
CA GLN A 522 48.03 -12.29 -21.95
C GLN A 522 47.15 -12.86 -23.05
N GLY A 523 46.57 -12.00 -23.91
CA GLY A 523 45.63 -12.37 -24.95
C GLY A 523 46.10 -12.04 -26.36
N LYS A 524 45.35 -12.57 -27.36
CA LYS A 524 45.51 -12.34 -28.77
C LYS A 524 44.42 -11.42 -29.27
N ILE A 525 44.77 -10.47 -30.16
CA ILE A 525 43.80 -9.67 -30.91
C ILE A 525 43.63 -10.29 -32.29
N THR A 526 42.40 -10.73 -32.61
CA THR A 526 42.04 -11.22 -33.96
C THR A 526 41.01 -10.28 -34.56
N ASN A 527 41.37 -9.59 -35.64
CA ASN A 527 40.46 -8.74 -36.39
C ASN A 527 40.15 -9.37 -37.75
N GLN A 528 38.90 -9.79 -37.93
CA GLN A 528 38.33 -10.27 -39.20
C GLN A 528 37.32 -9.27 -39.77
N GLY A 529 36.92 -8.26 -38.99
CA GLY A 529 36.05 -7.18 -39.41
C GLY A 529 36.78 -5.89 -39.70
N THR A 530 36.22 -4.77 -39.33
CA THR A 530 36.79 -3.42 -39.55
C THR A 530 37.31 -2.86 -38.23
N MET A 531 38.52 -2.32 -38.21
CA MET A 531 39.14 -1.64 -37.07
C MET A 531 39.76 -0.31 -37.56
N LYS A 532 39.21 0.82 -37.11
CA LYS A 532 39.60 2.17 -37.51
C LYS A 532 39.92 3.06 -36.32
N ALA A 533 40.92 3.91 -36.43
CA ALA A 533 41.19 5.03 -35.55
C ALA A 533 41.52 6.27 -36.40
N ALA A 534 40.90 7.41 -36.08
CA ALA A 534 41.20 8.63 -36.82
C ALA A 534 42.51 9.29 -36.36
N GLN A 535 42.98 8.98 -35.16
CA GLN A 535 44.27 9.45 -34.64
C GLN A 535 45.17 8.24 -34.36
N THR A 536 45.39 7.88 -33.10
CA THR A 536 46.33 6.83 -32.72
C THR A 536 45.62 5.49 -32.55
N ARG A 537 46.23 4.42 -33.05
CA ARG A 537 45.79 3.05 -32.77
C ARG A 537 46.89 2.31 -32.01
N THR A 538 46.65 2.00 -30.74
CA THR A 538 47.54 1.24 -29.87
C THR A 538 46.97 -0.17 -29.66
N LEU A 539 47.71 -1.20 -30.05
CA LEU A 539 47.35 -2.60 -29.84
C LEU A 539 48.48 -3.27 -29.06
N ASP A 540 48.20 -3.59 -27.81
CA ASP A 540 49.13 -4.29 -26.92
C ASP A 540 48.61 -5.70 -26.64
N ALA A 541 49.24 -6.70 -27.22
CA ALA A 541 48.79 -8.09 -27.19
C ALA A 541 49.96 -9.06 -27.45
N THR A 542 49.82 -10.31 -27.03
CA THR A 542 50.79 -11.38 -27.36
C THR A 542 50.89 -11.63 -28.85
N GLN A 543 49.80 -11.45 -29.60
CA GLN A 543 49.72 -11.58 -31.02
C GLN A 543 48.58 -10.72 -31.60
N VAL A 544 48.82 -10.07 -32.70
CA VAL A 544 47.78 -9.36 -33.47
C VAL A 544 47.65 -10.03 -34.84
N VAL A 545 46.47 -10.62 -35.12
CA VAL A 545 46.12 -11.21 -36.40
C VAL A 545 45.07 -10.32 -37.06
N ASN A 546 45.37 -9.82 -38.24
CA ASN A 546 44.49 -8.93 -38.95
C ASN A 546 44.21 -9.51 -40.35
N GLY A 547 43.06 -10.18 -40.48
CA GLY A 547 42.52 -10.68 -41.77
C GLY A 547 41.43 -9.79 -42.36
N GLY A 548 41.02 -8.71 -41.64
CA GLY A 548 40.00 -7.77 -42.07
C GLY A 548 40.57 -6.55 -42.83
N TYR A 549 39.68 -5.63 -43.23
CA TYR A 549 40.07 -4.38 -43.93
C TYR A 549 40.82 -3.45 -42.95
N LYS A 550 42.02 -3.03 -43.36
CA LYS A 550 42.76 -1.92 -42.75
C LYS A 550 42.43 -0.66 -43.56
N CYS A 551 41.65 0.27 -43.02
CA CYS A 551 41.74 1.65 -43.45
C CYS A 551 42.74 2.36 -42.52
N GLY A 552 43.75 2.97 -43.11
CA GLY A 552 44.85 3.64 -42.44
C GLY A 552 44.45 4.81 -41.57
#